data_6fc0ce66d75979b74b500dc6b37ec44b
#
_entry.id   6fc0ce66d75979b74b500dc6b37ec44b
#
_cell.length_a   1.000
_cell.length_b   1.000
_cell.length_c   1.000
_cell.angle_alpha   90.00
_cell.angle_beta   90.00
_cell.angle_gamma   90.00
#
_symmetry.space_group_name_H-M   'P 1'
#
loop_
_entity.id
_entity.type
_entity.pdbx_description
1 polymer ?
#
loop_
_entity_poly.entity_id
_entity_poly.type
_entity_poly.pdbx_seq_one_letter_code
_entity_poly.pdbx_strand_id
1 'polypeptide(L)'
;GGEFGRTAYCQGNLTKENYGRDHHPRCFTVWMAGGGVKAGITYGRTDDYGYNIAEADGNPFKPQPKKEHWTPGTMHIHDLNATILHLLGLDHRRLNYRFQGLDYRLTGVEEHHPVRDILA
;
A
#
# COMPACT_ATOMS: atom_id res chain seq x y z
N GLY A 1 9.42 3.71 4.35
CA GLY A 1 9.10 3.68 2.92
C GLY A 1 8.94 5.08 2.33
N GLY A 2 8.79 5.15 1.01
CA GLY A 2 8.33 6.37 0.36
C GLY A 2 6.81 6.48 0.43
N GLU A 3 6.29 7.67 0.16
CA GLU A 3 4.85 7.94 0.09
C GLU A 3 4.20 7.36 -1.18
N PHE A 4 5.00 7.19 -2.24
CA PHE A 4 4.61 6.64 -3.53
C PHE A 4 5.64 5.66 -4.07
N GLY A 5 5.19 4.80 -4.98
CA GLY A 5 6.04 4.09 -5.91
C GLY A 5 6.59 5.01 -7.00
N ARG A 6 7.31 4.43 -7.95
CA ARG A 6 7.88 5.14 -9.08
C ARG A 6 7.49 4.45 -10.38
N THR A 7 7.24 5.25 -11.42
CA THR A 7 6.96 4.75 -12.77
C THR A 7 8.17 4.07 -13.38
N ALA A 8 7.96 3.27 -14.42
CA ALA A 8 9.04 2.71 -15.21
C ALA A 8 9.65 3.72 -16.21
N TYR A 9 9.03 4.88 -16.38
CA TYR A 9 9.43 5.95 -17.30
C TYR A 9 9.85 7.21 -16.55
N CYS A 10 10.54 8.11 -17.25
CA CYS A 10 11.01 9.38 -16.73
C CYS A 10 9.86 10.38 -16.57
N GLN A 11 9.94 11.21 -15.55
CA GLN A 11 9.07 12.37 -15.40
C GLN A 11 9.47 13.46 -16.42
N GLY A 12 8.62 13.68 -17.41
CA GLY A 12 8.90 14.60 -18.51
C GLY A 12 9.87 14.00 -19.54
N ASN A 13 10.62 14.86 -20.22
CA ASN A 13 11.57 14.42 -21.25
C ASN A 13 12.84 13.81 -20.64
N LEU A 14 13.20 12.62 -21.12
CA LEU A 14 14.41 11.95 -20.69
C LEU A 14 15.65 12.65 -21.28
N THR A 15 16.51 13.17 -20.42
CA THR A 15 17.82 13.75 -20.77
C THR A 15 18.90 13.19 -19.87
N LYS A 16 20.16 13.58 -20.10
CA LYS A 16 21.27 13.20 -19.21
C LYS A 16 21.14 13.80 -17.81
N GLU A 17 20.50 14.95 -17.71
CA GLU A 17 20.27 15.70 -16.47
C GLU A 17 18.93 15.38 -15.83
N ASN A 18 17.97 14.91 -16.63
CA ASN A 18 16.60 14.58 -16.18
C ASN A 18 16.26 13.13 -16.52
N TYR A 19 16.55 12.23 -15.59
CA TYR A 19 16.28 10.78 -15.70
C TYR A 19 15.51 10.22 -14.49
N GLY A 20 15.00 11.09 -13.63
CA GLY A 20 14.18 10.69 -12.47
C GLY A 20 12.84 10.11 -12.91
N ARG A 21 12.44 8.99 -12.29
CA ARG A 21 11.13 8.37 -12.52
C ARG A 21 10.02 9.16 -11.85
N ASP A 22 8.85 9.17 -12.47
CA ASP A 22 7.67 9.89 -11.96
C ASP A 22 7.08 9.20 -10.72
N HIS A 23 6.26 9.93 -9.99
CA HIS A 23 5.48 9.40 -8.88
C HIS A 23 4.42 8.42 -9.38
N HIS A 24 4.22 7.34 -8.63
CA HIS A 24 3.25 6.32 -8.99
C HIS A 24 2.50 5.82 -7.75
N PRO A 25 1.26 6.28 -7.52
CA PRO A 25 0.53 5.99 -6.28
C PRO A 25 -0.08 4.59 -6.22
N ARG A 26 -0.09 3.82 -7.32
CA ARG A 26 -0.83 2.55 -7.40
C ARG A 26 -0.22 1.43 -6.60
N CYS A 27 1.11 1.35 -6.55
CA CYS A 27 1.78 0.38 -5.70
C CYS A 27 3.16 0.87 -5.27
N PHE A 28 3.58 0.46 -4.08
CA PHE A 28 4.88 0.79 -3.52
C PHE A 28 5.24 -0.20 -2.43
N THR A 29 6.51 -0.23 -2.04
CA THR A 29 7.04 -1.13 -1.02
C THR A 29 7.25 -0.38 0.28
N VAL A 30 6.84 -1.00 1.39
CA VAL A 30 7.09 -0.54 2.75
C VAL A 30 7.94 -1.57 3.47
N TRP A 31 8.95 -1.12 4.21
CA TRP A 31 9.75 -1.96 5.09
C TRP A 31 9.33 -1.73 6.54
N MET A 32 9.15 -2.82 7.27
CA MET A 32 8.74 -2.80 8.68
C MET A 32 9.62 -3.75 9.51
N ALA A 33 9.91 -3.38 10.75
CA ALA A 33 10.63 -4.23 11.67
C ALA A 33 10.22 -3.98 13.12
N GLY A 34 10.21 -5.03 13.92
CA GLY A 34 9.85 -4.96 15.35
C GLY A 34 8.36 -4.86 15.60
N GLY A 35 7.97 -4.54 16.84
CA GLY A 35 6.58 -4.26 17.22
C GLY A 35 5.57 -5.41 16.99
N GLY A 36 6.03 -6.67 16.87
CA GLY A 36 5.16 -7.81 16.58
C GLY A 36 4.99 -8.11 15.08
N VAL A 37 5.80 -7.51 14.20
CA VAL A 37 5.85 -7.87 12.78
C VAL A 37 6.75 -9.10 12.60
N LYS A 38 6.33 -10.05 11.78
CA LYS A 38 7.15 -11.22 11.40
C LYS A 38 8.45 -10.79 10.75
N ALA A 39 9.56 -11.34 11.21
CA ALA A 39 10.87 -11.11 10.63
C ALA A 39 11.09 -11.96 9.37
N GLY A 40 11.88 -11.43 8.42
CA GLY A 40 12.42 -12.20 7.29
C GLY A 40 11.39 -12.62 6.25
N ILE A 41 10.25 -11.95 6.17
CA ILE A 41 9.22 -12.23 5.16
C ILE A 41 9.12 -11.12 4.13
N THR A 42 8.67 -11.47 2.94
CA THR A 42 8.15 -10.55 1.93
C THR A 42 6.66 -10.83 1.77
N TYR A 43 5.83 -9.82 1.91
CA TYR A 43 4.39 -9.93 1.77
C TYR A 43 3.92 -9.11 0.57
N GLY A 44 3.26 -9.77 -0.37
CA GLY A 44 2.82 -9.18 -1.62
C GLY A 44 3.94 -9.06 -2.66
N ARG A 45 3.53 -8.69 -3.86
CA ARG A 45 4.42 -8.47 -4.99
C ARG A 45 3.81 -7.51 -6.00
N THR A 46 4.65 -6.86 -6.77
CA THR A 46 4.27 -6.08 -7.94
C THR A 46 4.42 -6.90 -9.21
N ASP A 47 3.94 -6.37 -10.34
CA ASP A 47 4.36 -6.83 -11.66
C ASP A 47 5.87 -6.57 -11.89
N ASP A 48 6.40 -7.07 -13.01
CA ASP A 48 7.84 -6.96 -13.32
C ASP A 48 8.32 -5.52 -13.51
N TYR A 49 7.40 -4.59 -13.75
CA TYR A 49 7.70 -3.16 -13.89
C TYR A 49 7.59 -2.38 -12.58
N GLY A 50 7.08 -3.00 -11.51
CA GLY A 50 6.74 -2.30 -10.27
C GLY A 50 5.61 -1.29 -10.46
N TYR A 51 4.76 -1.49 -11.46
CA TYR A 51 3.75 -0.53 -11.88
C TYR A 51 2.37 -0.83 -11.29
N ASN A 52 1.99 -2.10 -11.23
CA ASN A 52 0.74 -2.54 -10.61
C ASN A 52 1.01 -3.63 -9.59
N ILE A 53 0.01 -3.93 -8.77
CA ILE A 53 -0.05 -5.16 -8.00
C ILE A 53 0.01 -6.32 -9.00
N ALA A 54 0.81 -7.35 -8.70
CA ALA A 54 0.93 -8.50 -9.58
C ALA A 54 -0.42 -9.18 -9.80
N GLU A 55 -0.79 -9.30 -11.07
CA GLU A 55 -1.92 -10.07 -11.56
C GLU A 55 -1.44 -11.32 -12.31
N ALA A 56 -2.34 -12.26 -12.50
CA ALA A 56 -2.01 -13.50 -13.18
C ALA A 56 -1.49 -13.32 -14.62
N ASP A 57 -1.89 -12.21 -15.29
CA ASP A 57 -1.48 -11.92 -16.68
C ASP A 57 -0.37 -10.87 -16.81
N GLY A 58 0.05 -10.27 -15.69
CA GLY A 58 1.20 -9.36 -15.65
C GLY A 58 1.10 -8.12 -16.55
N ASN A 59 -0.09 -7.70 -17.00
CA ASN A 59 -0.23 -6.53 -17.86
C ASN A 59 -0.19 -5.23 -17.04
N PRO A 60 0.90 -4.42 -17.14
CA PRO A 60 1.06 -3.21 -16.34
C PRO A 60 0.12 -2.07 -16.73
N PHE A 61 -0.50 -2.15 -17.90
CA PHE A 61 -1.39 -1.09 -18.41
C PHE A 61 -2.86 -1.32 -18.09
N LYS A 62 -3.22 -2.44 -17.49
CA LYS A 62 -4.58 -2.66 -17.03
C LYS A 62 -4.94 -1.73 -15.87
N PRO A 63 -6.21 -1.32 -15.76
CA PRO A 63 -6.71 -0.68 -14.55
C PRO A 63 -6.42 -1.54 -13.32
N GLN A 64 -6.18 -0.89 -12.18
CA GLN A 64 -6.04 -1.63 -10.91
C GLN A 64 -7.28 -2.50 -10.69
N PRO A 65 -7.10 -3.78 -10.34
CA PRO A 65 -8.23 -4.64 -10.01
C PRO A 65 -8.97 -4.10 -8.78
N LYS A 66 -10.23 -4.42 -8.69
CA LYS A 66 -10.97 -4.17 -7.46
C LYS A 66 -10.38 -5.01 -6.32
N LYS A 67 -10.55 -4.54 -5.08
CA LYS A 67 -9.96 -5.18 -3.89
C LYS A 67 -10.28 -6.69 -3.80
N GLU A 68 -11.47 -7.09 -4.19
CA GLU A 68 -11.92 -8.48 -4.23
C GLU A 68 -11.15 -9.38 -5.21
N HIS A 69 -10.45 -8.79 -6.17
CA HIS A 69 -9.66 -9.51 -7.18
C HIS A 69 -8.15 -9.37 -6.96
N TRP A 70 -7.73 -8.82 -5.82
CA TRP A 70 -6.30 -8.67 -5.55
C TRP A 70 -5.62 -10.01 -5.35
N THR A 71 -4.41 -10.09 -5.84
CA THR A 71 -3.55 -11.25 -5.61
C THR A 71 -3.34 -11.45 -4.11
N PRO A 72 -3.40 -12.69 -3.60
CA PRO A 72 -3.04 -12.97 -2.22
C PRO A 72 -1.68 -12.36 -1.85
N GLY A 73 -1.61 -11.75 -0.68
CA GLY A 73 -0.40 -11.06 -0.22
C GLY A 73 -0.32 -9.58 -0.63
N THR A 74 -1.34 -9.00 -1.22
CA THR A 74 -1.43 -7.55 -1.40
C THR A 74 -2.24 -6.91 -0.28
N MET A 75 -1.93 -5.63 0.04
CA MET A 75 -2.70 -4.89 1.02
C MET A 75 -2.98 -3.47 0.53
N HIS A 76 -4.10 -2.94 0.91
CA HIS A 76 -4.41 -1.53 0.75
C HIS A 76 -3.66 -0.71 1.81
N ILE A 77 -3.38 0.58 1.53
CA ILE A 77 -2.73 1.45 2.52
C ILE A 77 -3.55 1.56 3.82
N HIS A 78 -4.87 1.49 3.73
CA HIS A 78 -5.73 1.49 4.92
C HIS A 78 -5.64 0.18 5.71
N ASP A 79 -5.38 -0.97 5.08
CA ASP A 79 -5.11 -2.23 5.78
C ASP A 79 -3.75 -2.16 6.49
N LEU A 80 -2.75 -1.50 5.90
CA LEU A 80 -1.48 -1.22 6.56
C LEU A 80 -1.68 -0.32 7.78
N ASN A 81 -2.45 0.76 7.65
CA ASN A 81 -2.77 1.67 8.75
C ASN A 81 -3.53 0.93 9.87
N ALA A 82 -4.51 0.07 9.53
CA ALA A 82 -5.22 -0.76 10.48
C ALA A 82 -4.27 -1.71 11.21
N THR A 83 -3.29 -2.28 10.49
CA THR A 83 -2.27 -3.18 11.06
C THR A 83 -1.35 -2.45 12.04
N ILE A 84 -0.88 -1.27 11.68
CA ILE A 84 -0.04 -0.44 12.57
C ILE A 84 -0.80 -0.05 13.83
N LEU A 85 -2.05 0.38 13.71
CA LEU A 85 -2.89 0.70 14.86
C LEU A 85 -3.14 -0.52 15.74
N HIS A 86 -3.38 -1.69 15.14
CA HIS A 86 -3.53 -2.95 15.89
C HIS A 86 -2.27 -3.30 16.69
N LEU A 87 -1.08 -3.15 16.10
CA LEU A 87 0.20 -3.36 16.79
C LEU A 87 0.43 -2.38 17.95
N LEU A 88 -0.15 -1.19 17.85
CA LEU A 88 -0.15 -0.19 18.94
C LEU A 88 -1.24 -0.43 19.98
N GLY A 89 -2.05 -1.50 19.86
CA GLY A 89 -3.17 -1.80 20.75
C GLY A 89 -4.41 -0.94 20.53
N LEU A 90 -4.52 -0.27 19.39
CA LEU A 90 -5.63 0.61 19.05
C LEU A 90 -6.60 -0.06 18.07
N ASP A 91 -7.89 0.04 18.35
CA ASP A 91 -8.92 -0.33 17.37
C ASP A 91 -9.11 0.81 16.37
N HIS A 92 -8.67 0.60 15.13
CA HIS A 92 -8.74 1.60 14.05
C HIS A 92 -10.18 2.07 13.76
N ARG A 93 -11.20 1.25 14.06
CA ARG A 93 -12.61 1.59 13.84
C ARG A 93 -13.13 2.56 14.89
N ARG A 94 -12.51 2.60 16.07
CA ARG A 94 -12.86 3.47 17.19
C ARG A 94 -12.01 4.73 17.26
N LEU A 95 -10.90 4.79 16.50
CA LEU A 95 -10.05 5.97 16.42
C LEU A 95 -10.62 6.96 15.42
N ASN A 96 -11.44 7.86 15.91
CA ASN A 96 -12.11 8.88 15.11
C ASN A 96 -11.62 10.28 15.48
N TYR A 97 -11.52 11.13 14.49
CA TYR A 97 -11.32 12.57 14.64
C TYR A 97 -12.54 13.32 14.10
N ARG A 98 -13.22 14.06 14.97
CA ARG A 98 -14.40 14.84 14.57
C ARG A 98 -13.97 16.20 14.04
N PHE A 99 -14.32 16.49 12.79
CA PHE A 99 -14.07 17.75 12.14
C PHE A 99 -15.26 18.17 11.27
N GLN A 100 -15.70 19.42 11.40
CA GLN A 100 -16.85 19.98 10.66
C GLN A 100 -18.12 19.09 10.72
N GLY A 101 -18.38 18.47 11.87
CA GLY A 101 -19.57 17.62 12.08
C GLY A 101 -19.44 16.19 11.55
N LEU A 102 -18.33 15.83 10.89
CA LEU A 102 -18.07 14.49 10.38
C LEU A 102 -17.00 13.78 11.22
N ASP A 103 -17.14 12.48 11.35
CA ASP A 103 -16.14 11.62 11.99
C ASP A 103 -15.21 11.02 10.93
N TYR A 104 -13.92 11.39 11.03
CA TYR A 104 -12.88 10.89 10.14
C TYR A 104 -12.11 9.76 10.80
N ARG A 105 -11.85 8.69 10.06
CA ARG A 105 -10.97 7.60 10.45
C ARG A 105 -9.73 7.55 9.58
N LEU A 106 -8.60 7.16 10.14
CA LEU A 106 -7.36 6.96 9.41
C LEU A 106 -7.48 5.88 8.31
N THR A 107 -8.42 4.95 8.49
CA THR A 107 -8.71 3.86 7.54
C THR A 107 -9.89 4.16 6.62
N GLY A 108 -10.37 5.40 6.57
CA GLY A 108 -11.48 5.80 5.71
C GLY A 108 -12.82 5.21 6.11
N VAL A 109 -13.76 5.19 5.16
CA VAL A 109 -15.15 4.73 5.36
C VAL A 109 -15.38 3.29 4.94
N GLU A 110 -14.55 2.76 4.06
CA GLU A 110 -14.63 1.38 3.60
C GLU A 110 -14.17 0.40 4.68
N GLU A 111 -14.50 -0.88 4.49
CA GLU A 111 -14.09 -1.93 5.42
C GLU A 111 -12.63 -2.31 5.18
N HIS A 112 -11.84 -2.17 6.24
CA HIS A 112 -10.41 -2.52 6.26
C HIS A 112 -10.09 -3.32 7.51
N HIS A 113 -9.04 -4.17 7.41
CA HIS A 113 -8.67 -5.08 8.49
C HIS A 113 -7.15 -5.12 8.69
N PRO A 114 -6.69 -5.36 9.94
CA PRO A 114 -5.28 -5.71 10.16
C PRO A 114 -4.89 -6.95 9.37
N VAL A 115 -3.76 -6.89 8.69
CA VAL A 115 -3.22 -8.00 7.90
C VAL A 115 -2.49 -8.96 8.83
N ARG A 116 -3.17 -10.02 9.23
CA ARG A 116 -2.67 -10.97 10.25
C ARG A 116 -1.48 -11.80 9.75
N ASP A 117 -1.36 -12.00 8.45
CA ASP A 117 -0.30 -12.81 7.85
C ASP A 117 1.11 -12.24 8.10
N ILE A 118 1.22 -10.93 8.34
CA ILE A 118 2.49 -10.28 8.65
C ILE A 118 2.75 -10.10 10.15
N LEU A 119 1.84 -10.57 11.01
CA LEU A 119 1.99 -10.49 12.47
C LEU A 119 2.69 -11.74 13.02
N ALA A 120 3.56 -11.54 14.02
CA ALA A 120 4.28 -12.62 14.70
C ALA A 120 3.37 -13.41 15.65
#